data_9083c6a2ecb3804a3ac4617fa76f89bd
#
_entry.id   9083c6a2ecb3804a3ac4617fa76f89bd
#
_cell.length_a   1.000
_cell.length_b   1.000
_cell.length_c   1.000
_cell.angle_alpha   90.00
_cell.angle_beta   90.00
_cell.angle_gamma   90.00
#
_symmetry.space_group_name_H-M   'P 1'
#
loop_
_entity.id
_entity.type
_entity.pdbx_description
1 polymer ?
#
loop_
_entity_poly.entity_id
_entity_poly.type
_entity_poly.pdbx_seq_one_letter_code
_entity_poly.pdbx_strand_id
1 'polypeptide(L)'
;MKHLFQFVAAAVLSAAVAAPAQAEDTIKIGVPGAHTGDLATYGVPSLNAAKIVVAKVNAKGGVLGKKIELIAEDDQCKPELATNAVTKLLSDKVSVVMGHICSGPTKAAMPLYNDAHIIAMSPSSTPPGLTAPGVNPMFFRTIAKDDDQARLTSEFILKELKAKSVAYIHDNGDYGKGFADGNRALLEKNGVKTALFEAITPDAVDFSAIVRKIKRSKADVIVFGGYQPTASKLLQQLRRDRVQTPVVGPDGLKDEAFIKMAGEAAEGTYCSYPKDTSNLPIYKEAHDAHVKMFGTEPGSFYYNAYAAMLALINGIEKAGSTDTDKIIKVLHTVPVDTPLGKITFNENGDAAGMALSVYVIKGGKFVETPYSVTLK
;
A
#
# COMPACT_ATOMS: atom_id res chain seq x y z
N MET A 1 42.63 -40.48 75.97
CA MET A 1 41.31 -39.96 75.91
C MET A 1 41.29 -38.82 74.89
N LYS A 2 40.88 -39.08 73.68
CA LYS A 2 40.78 -38.07 72.61
C LYS A 2 39.49 -38.31 71.92
N HIS A 3 38.58 -37.34 72.07
CA HIS A 3 37.27 -37.35 71.43
C HIS A 3 37.39 -36.81 70.00
N LEU A 4 37.01 -37.65 69.04
CA LEU A 4 36.95 -37.32 67.64
C LEU A 4 35.51 -36.78 67.30
N PHE A 5 35.36 -35.51 67.01
CA PHE A 5 34.11 -34.94 66.48
C PHE A 5 34.07 -35.12 64.95
N GLN A 6 33.09 -35.89 64.48
CA GLN A 6 32.80 -35.99 63.07
C GLN A 6 31.76 -34.92 62.73
N PHE A 7 32.12 -33.98 61.85
CA PHE A 7 31.19 -33.05 61.21
C PHE A 7 30.64 -33.71 59.93
N VAL A 8 29.32 -33.96 59.90
CA VAL A 8 28.57 -34.36 58.73
C VAL A 8 28.11 -33.10 58.02
N ALA A 9 28.70 -32.76 56.88
CA ALA A 9 28.23 -31.69 56.03
C ALA A 9 27.11 -32.21 55.09
N ALA A 10 25.87 -31.79 55.34
CA ALA A 10 24.75 -32.07 54.44
C ALA A 10 24.77 -31.08 53.26
N ALA A 11 25.13 -31.58 52.08
CA ALA A 11 25.03 -30.83 50.84
C ALA A 11 23.57 -30.85 50.32
N VAL A 12 22.89 -29.72 50.45
CA VAL A 12 21.55 -29.52 49.84
C VAL A 12 21.75 -29.23 48.35
N LEU A 13 21.49 -30.23 47.51
CA LEU A 13 21.43 -30.05 46.05
C LEU A 13 20.10 -29.36 45.72
N SER A 14 20.12 -28.03 45.43
CA SER A 14 19.01 -27.31 44.87
C SER A 14 18.88 -27.68 43.38
N ALA A 15 17.99 -28.60 43.04
CA ALA A 15 17.59 -28.86 41.68
C ALA A 15 16.77 -27.66 41.16
N ALA A 16 17.37 -26.76 40.43
CA ALA A 16 16.66 -25.75 39.64
C ALA A 16 15.89 -26.50 38.57
N VAL A 17 14.58 -26.66 38.78
CA VAL A 17 13.65 -27.12 37.74
C VAL A 17 13.58 -26.00 36.70
N ALA A 18 14.31 -26.18 35.60
CA ALA A 18 14.10 -25.34 34.40
C ALA A 18 12.69 -25.63 33.89
N ALA A 19 11.75 -24.73 34.19
CA ALA A 19 10.44 -24.75 33.54
C ALA A 19 10.66 -24.71 32.02
N PRO A 20 10.04 -25.59 31.23
CA PRO A 20 10.11 -25.46 29.78
C PRO A 20 9.63 -24.07 29.42
N ALA A 21 10.43 -23.34 28.65
CA ALA A 21 10.01 -22.07 28.06
C ALA A 21 8.79 -22.40 27.19
N GLN A 22 7.60 -22.14 27.72
CA GLN A 22 6.37 -22.21 26.95
C GLN A 22 6.54 -21.18 25.83
N ALA A 23 6.54 -21.63 24.58
CA ALA A 23 6.50 -20.73 23.44
C ALA A 23 5.34 -19.76 23.71
N GLU A 24 5.64 -18.45 23.82
CA GLU A 24 4.60 -17.43 24.01
C GLU A 24 3.61 -17.60 22.85
N ASP A 25 2.33 -17.85 23.19
CA ASP A 25 1.26 -17.97 22.20
C ASP A 25 1.03 -16.59 21.60
N THR A 26 1.63 -16.33 20.42
CA THR A 26 1.60 -15.05 19.73
C THR A 26 0.47 -14.98 18.69
N ILE A 27 -0.04 -13.79 18.41
CA ILE A 27 -0.90 -13.53 17.25
C ILE A 27 0.02 -13.18 16.09
N LYS A 28 0.07 -14.02 15.06
CA LYS A 28 0.90 -13.81 13.89
C LYS A 28 0.15 -13.00 12.83
N ILE A 29 0.79 -11.93 12.34
CA ILE A 29 0.29 -11.11 11.24
C ILE A 29 1.27 -11.20 10.08
N GLY A 30 0.79 -11.64 8.91
CA GLY A 30 1.57 -11.69 7.69
C GLY A 30 1.77 -10.29 7.09
N VAL A 31 2.97 -10.01 6.59
CA VAL A 31 3.29 -8.75 5.90
C VAL A 31 4.02 -9.06 4.59
N PRO A 32 3.30 -9.56 3.56
CA PRO A 32 3.88 -9.75 2.25
C PRO A 32 3.94 -8.44 1.46
N GLY A 33 5.01 -8.26 0.68
CA GLY A 33 5.15 -7.09 -0.18
C GLY A 33 6.51 -7.01 -0.85
N ALA A 34 6.71 -5.98 -1.67
CA ALA A 34 7.99 -5.73 -2.32
C ALA A 34 9.00 -5.17 -1.31
N HIS A 35 9.66 -6.03 -0.55
CA HIS A 35 10.65 -5.60 0.43
C HIS A 35 12.05 -5.43 -0.17
N THR A 36 12.28 -5.98 -1.38
CA THR A 36 13.48 -5.77 -2.19
C THR A 36 13.10 -5.45 -3.64
N GLY A 37 14.10 -5.12 -4.47
CA GLY A 37 13.92 -4.78 -5.89
C GLY A 37 13.47 -3.34 -6.13
N ASP A 38 13.08 -3.05 -7.37
CA ASP A 38 12.83 -1.68 -7.86
C ASP A 38 11.62 -0.99 -7.21
N LEU A 39 10.69 -1.77 -6.64
CA LEU A 39 9.49 -1.30 -5.98
C LEU A 39 9.56 -1.38 -4.43
N ALA A 40 10.75 -1.60 -3.88
CA ALA A 40 10.97 -1.60 -2.43
C ALA A 40 10.63 -0.25 -1.78
N THR A 41 10.61 0.83 -2.54
CA THR A 41 10.17 2.17 -2.07
C THR A 41 8.71 2.19 -1.61
N TYR A 42 7.89 1.21 -2.02
CA TYR A 42 6.52 1.04 -1.54
C TYR A 42 6.42 0.00 -0.41
N GLY A 43 7.13 -1.12 -0.54
CA GLY A 43 7.03 -2.24 0.40
C GLY A 43 7.72 -1.97 1.73
N VAL A 44 8.93 -1.41 1.71
CA VAL A 44 9.70 -1.11 2.93
C VAL A 44 8.98 -0.12 3.85
N PRO A 45 8.43 1.03 3.38
CA PRO A 45 7.65 1.92 4.23
C PRO A 45 6.43 1.23 4.85
N SER A 46 5.75 0.36 4.10
CA SER A 46 4.60 -0.40 4.59
C SER A 46 4.99 -1.39 5.70
N LEU A 47 6.10 -2.12 5.53
CA LEU A 47 6.65 -2.99 6.57
C LEU A 47 7.08 -2.19 7.81
N ASN A 48 7.67 -1.01 7.63
CA ASN A 48 8.05 -0.13 8.73
C ASN A 48 6.84 0.35 9.53
N ALA A 49 5.72 0.67 8.85
CA ALA A 49 4.46 1.00 9.50
C ALA A 49 3.97 -0.16 10.39
N ALA A 50 3.99 -1.39 9.86
CA ALA A 50 3.63 -2.59 10.62
C ALA A 50 4.51 -2.77 11.86
N LYS A 51 5.84 -2.64 11.72
CA LYS A 51 6.78 -2.73 12.85
C LYS A 51 6.48 -1.71 13.94
N ILE A 52 6.19 -0.45 13.58
CA ILE A 52 5.88 0.61 14.56
C ILE A 52 4.59 0.31 15.29
N VAL A 53 3.51 -0.03 14.57
CA VAL A 53 2.22 -0.32 15.18
C VAL A 53 2.33 -1.51 16.13
N VAL A 54 2.99 -2.59 15.70
CA VAL A 54 3.18 -3.78 16.54
C VAL A 54 4.05 -3.49 17.77
N ALA A 55 5.12 -2.71 17.61
CA ALA A 55 5.95 -2.31 18.76
C ALA A 55 5.13 -1.53 19.80
N LYS A 56 4.29 -0.59 19.36
CA LYS A 56 3.40 0.19 20.25
C LYS A 56 2.38 -0.68 20.96
N VAL A 57 1.76 -1.62 20.25
CA VAL A 57 0.75 -2.54 20.80
C VAL A 57 1.40 -3.51 21.79
N ASN A 58 2.54 -4.08 21.41
CA ASN A 58 3.26 -5.02 22.26
C ASN A 58 3.80 -4.36 23.54
N ALA A 59 4.21 -3.09 23.48
CA ALA A 59 4.62 -2.34 24.67
C ALA A 59 3.47 -2.16 25.69
N LYS A 60 2.21 -2.17 25.23
CA LYS A 60 1.00 -2.09 26.06
C LYS A 60 0.47 -3.47 26.52
N GLY A 61 1.19 -4.56 26.23
CA GLY A 61 0.78 -5.91 26.62
C GLY A 61 0.28 -6.80 25.46
N GLY A 62 0.19 -6.26 24.24
CA GLY A 62 -0.30 -6.98 23.07
C GLY A 62 -1.83 -6.87 22.90
N VAL A 63 -2.42 -7.82 22.21
CA VAL A 63 -3.86 -7.93 21.95
C VAL A 63 -4.39 -9.25 22.51
N LEU A 64 -5.54 -9.23 23.17
CA LEU A 64 -6.13 -10.40 23.84
C LEU A 64 -5.15 -11.10 24.83
N GLY A 65 -4.24 -10.31 25.45
CA GLY A 65 -3.21 -10.83 26.34
C GLY A 65 -2.04 -11.51 25.65
N LYS A 66 -1.97 -11.46 24.31
CA LYS A 66 -0.91 -12.08 23.48
C LYS A 66 -0.10 -11.02 22.78
N LYS A 67 1.20 -11.26 22.64
CA LYS A 67 2.06 -10.41 21.77
C LYS A 67 1.74 -10.66 20.31
N ILE A 68 1.99 -9.64 19.46
CA ILE A 68 1.89 -9.77 18.03
C ILE A 68 3.30 -10.08 17.48
N GLU A 69 3.37 -11.05 16.57
CA GLU A 69 4.54 -11.40 15.78
C GLU A 69 4.29 -11.06 14.32
N LEU A 70 5.23 -10.37 13.66
CA LEU A 70 5.16 -10.08 12.22
C LEU A 70 5.93 -11.15 11.44
N ILE A 71 5.28 -11.72 10.43
CA ILE A 71 5.89 -12.62 9.47
C ILE A 71 5.98 -11.87 8.13
N ALA A 72 7.18 -11.38 7.80
CA ALA A 72 7.41 -10.61 6.57
C ALA A 72 7.85 -11.53 5.44
N GLU A 73 7.20 -11.42 4.26
CA GLU A 73 7.55 -12.18 3.06
C GLU A 73 7.74 -11.23 1.87
N ASP A 74 8.80 -11.45 1.10
CA ASP A 74 9.14 -10.61 -0.05
C ASP A 74 8.58 -11.19 -1.34
N ASP A 75 7.65 -10.48 -1.97
CA ASP A 75 7.09 -10.83 -3.27
C ASP A 75 7.70 -10.05 -4.45
N GLN A 76 8.58 -9.08 -4.17
CA GLN A 76 9.23 -8.22 -5.17
C GLN A 76 8.24 -7.58 -6.17
N CYS A 77 6.98 -7.45 -5.82
CA CYS A 77 5.90 -7.02 -6.72
C CYS A 77 5.68 -7.98 -7.91
N LYS A 78 5.99 -9.27 -7.76
CA LYS A 78 5.86 -10.30 -8.80
C LYS A 78 4.76 -11.30 -8.43
N PRO A 79 3.75 -11.50 -9.30
CA PRO A 79 2.63 -12.40 -9.03
C PRO A 79 3.06 -13.84 -8.68
N GLU A 80 4.11 -14.36 -9.36
CA GLU A 80 4.63 -15.70 -9.12
C GLU A 80 5.30 -15.86 -7.76
N LEU A 81 5.88 -14.78 -7.20
CA LEU A 81 6.45 -14.81 -5.85
C LEU A 81 5.37 -14.63 -4.78
N ALA A 82 4.29 -13.95 -5.10
CA ALA A 82 3.19 -13.75 -4.15
C ALA A 82 2.54 -15.07 -3.73
N THR A 83 2.33 -16.01 -4.64
CA THR A 83 1.76 -17.32 -4.30
C THR A 83 2.66 -18.13 -3.37
N ASN A 84 3.98 -18.02 -3.54
CA ASN A 84 4.96 -18.64 -2.62
C ASN A 84 4.92 -17.97 -1.24
N ALA A 85 4.85 -16.63 -1.20
CA ALA A 85 4.72 -15.88 0.05
C ALA A 85 3.45 -16.29 0.82
N VAL A 86 2.28 -16.40 0.13
CA VAL A 86 1.04 -16.86 0.76
C VAL A 86 1.20 -18.26 1.33
N THR A 87 1.75 -19.20 0.57
CA THR A 87 1.94 -20.60 1.02
C THR A 87 2.74 -20.63 2.32
N LYS A 88 3.81 -19.81 2.43
CA LYS A 88 4.62 -19.72 3.62
C LYS A 88 3.88 -19.10 4.79
N LEU A 89 3.17 -17.98 4.57
CA LEU A 89 2.36 -17.33 5.60
C LEU A 89 1.28 -18.26 6.16
N LEU A 90 0.62 -19.07 5.31
CA LEU A 90 -0.35 -20.06 5.74
C LEU A 90 0.29 -21.19 6.56
N SER A 91 1.48 -21.65 6.15
CA SER A 91 2.27 -22.62 6.90
C SER A 91 2.67 -22.10 8.30
N ASP A 92 2.99 -20.81 8.39
CA ASP A 92 3.32 -20.12 9.64
C ASP A 92 2.08 -19.82 10.50
N LYS A 93 0.88 -20.11 9.99
CA LYS A 93 -0.42 -19.94 10.66
C LYS A 93 -0.70 -18.49 11.05
N VAL A 94 -0.50 -17.56 10.12
CA VAL A 94 -0.89 -16.17 10.33
C VAL A 94 -2.41 -16.03 10.51
N SER A 95 -2.84 -15.14 11.39
CA SER A 95 -4.26 -14.90 11.65
C SER A 95 -4.89 -13.95 10.65
N VAL A 96 -4.13 -12.96 10.21
CA VAL A 96 -4.52 -11.95 9.21
C VAL A 96 -3.27 -11.48 8.45
N VAL A 97 -3.49 -10.81 7.32
CA VAL A 97 -2.40 -10.32 6.46
C VAL A 97 -2.57 -8.83 6.17
N MET A 98 -1.52 -8.04 6.33
CA MET A 98 -1.39 -6.67 5.82
C MET A 98 -0.53 -6.70 4.54
N GLY A 99 -1.17 -6.65 3.40
CA GLY A 99 -0.55 -6.80 2.07
C GLY A 99 -1.54 -7.43 1.09
N HIS A 100 -1.12 -7.76 -0.12
CA HIS A 100 0.16 -7.40 -0.76
C HIS A 100 0.18 -5.91 -1.14
N ILE A 101 1.35 -5.41 -1.52
CA ILE A 101 1.51 -3.99 -1.86
C ILE A 101 1.11 -3.73 -3.30
N CYS A 102 1.51 -4.57 -4.23
CA CYS A 102 1.27 -4.42 -5.66
C CYS A 102 0.01 -5.15 -6.12
N SER A 103 -0.69 -4.60 -7.12
CA SER A 103 -1.98 -5.10 -7.59
C SER A 103 -1.92 -6.50 -8.23
N GLY A 104 -0.90 -6.78 -9.05
CA GLY A 104 -0.70 -8.10 -9.66
C GLY A 104 -0.47 -9.21 -8.62
N PRO A 105 0.50 -9.05 -7.69
CA PRO A 105 0.67 -9.93 -6.53
C PRO A 105 -0.60 -10.13 -5.72
N THR A 106 -1.32 -9.06 -5.38
CA THR A 106 -2.58 -9.15 -4.63
C THR A 106 -3.58 -10.03 -5.37
N LYS A 107 -3.78 -9.78 -6.66
CA LYS A 107 -4.72 -10.55 -7.49
C LYS A 107 -4.36 -12.03 -7.55
N ALA A 108 -3.07 -12.37 -7.68
CA ALA A 108 -2.59 -13.74 -7.69
C ALA A 108 -2.72 -14.44 -6.33
N ALA A 109 -2.59 -13.70 -5.24
CA ALA A 109 -2.66 -14.21 -3.87
C ALA A 109 -4.10 -14.46 -3.38
N MET A 110 -5.07 -13.66 -3.84
CA MET A 110 -6.44 -13.66 -3.28
C MET A 110 -7.15 -15.01 -3.32
N PRO A 111 -7.05 -15.84 -4.38
CA PRO A 111 -7.67 -17.19 -4.35
C PRO A 111 -7.20 -18.02 -3.16
N LEU A 112 -5.90 -18.00 -2.83
CA LEU A 112 -5.34 -18.76 -1.73
C LEU A 112 -5.81 -18.23 -0.36
N TYR A 113 -5.91 -16.91 -0.20
CA TYR A 113 -6.46 -16.31 1.04
C TYR A 113 -7.95 -16.58 1.19
N ASN A 114 -8.73 -16.53 0.10
CA ASN A 114 -10.16 -16.90 0.13
C ASN A 114 -10.35 -18.36 0.56
N ASP A 115 -9.59 -19.29 -0.05
CA ASP A 115 -9.65 -20.73 0.27
C ASP A 115 -9.23 -21.02 1.71
N ALA A 116 -8.23 -20.29 2.21
CA ALA A 116 -7.74 -20.42 3.59
C ALA A 116 -8.61 -19.63 4.61
N HIS A 117 -9.59 -18.85 4.16
CA HIS A 117 -10.44 -17.99 4.99
C HIS A 117 -9.62 -17.00 5.83
N ILE A 118 -8.61 -16.37 5.23
CA ILE A 118 -7.69 -15.42 5.86
C ILE A 118 -7.90 -14.02 5.29
N ILE A 119 -8.14 -13.03 6.16
CA ILE A 119 -8.25 -11.61 5.75
C ILE A 119 -6.92 -11.11 5.22
N ALA A 120 -6.95 -10.54 4.00
CA ALA A 120 -5.84 -9.78 3.43
C ALA A 120 -6.26 -8.32 3.25
N MET A 121 -5.56 -7.39 3.90
CA MET A 121 -5.82 -5.96 3.84
C MET A 121 -4.67 -5.24 3.15
N SER A 122 -4.88 -4.81 1.91
CA SER A 122 -3.85 -4.11 1.14
C SER A 122 -3.84 -2.60 1.42
N PRO A 123 -2.68 -2.00 1.63
CA PRO A 123 -2.55 -0.55 1.76
C PRO A 123 -2.48 0.18 0.41
N SER A 124 -2.37 -0.53 -0.72
CA SER A 124 -2.03 0.10 -2.01
C SER A 124 -2.54 -0.61 -3.26
N SER A 125 -3.22 -1.76 -3.16
CA SER A 125 -3.78 -2.45 -4.33
C SER A 125 -5.13 -1.86 -4.73
N THR A 126 -5.19 -1.27 -5.92
CA THR A 126 -6.30 -0.41 -6.36
C THR A 126 -7.29 -1.02 -7.37
N PRO A 127 -7.02 -2.15 -8.09
CA PRO A 127 -7.93 -2.65 -9.11
C PRO A 127 -9.36 -2.84 -8.59
N PRO A 128 -10.40 -2.34 -9.30
CA PRO A 128 -11.80 -2.46 -8.87
C PRO A 128 -12.27 -3.90 -8.75
N GLY A 129 -11.73 -4.80 -9.59
CA GLY A 129 -12.06 -6.22 -9.57
C GLY A 129 -11.71 -6.94 -8.27
N LEU A 130 -10.80 -6.39 -7.44
CA LEU A 130 -10.45 -6.99 -6.14
C LEU A 130 -11.60 -6.91 -5.14
N THR A 131 -12.41 -5.87 -5.21
CA THR A 131 -13.60 -5.64 -4.37
C THR A 131 -14.91 -5.70 -5.16
N ALA A 132 -14.90 -6.38 -6.32
CA ALA A 132 -16.16 -6.64 -7.02
C ALA A 132 -17.06 -7.54 -6.15
N PRO A 133 -18.38 -7.30 -6.12
CA PRO A 133 -19.30 -8.04 -5.26
C PRO A 133 -19.14 -9.57 -5.35
N GLY A 134 -18.88 -10.22 -4.22
CA GLY A 134 -18.76 -11.67 -4.12
C GLY A 134 -17.47 -12.29 -4.66
N VAL A 135 -16.51 -11.48 -5.15
CA VAL A 135 -15.27 -12.02 -5.76
C VAL A 135 -14.23 -12.40 -4.71
N ASN A 136 -13.92 -11.48 -3.80
CA ASN A 136 -12.89 -11.71 -2.75
C ASN A 136 -13.43 -11.29 -1.38
N PRO A 137 -14.22 -12.12 -0.71
CA PRO A 137 -14.81 -11.76 0.58
C PRO A 137 -13.78 -11.55 1.70
N MET A 138 -12.55 -12.06 1.51
CA MET A 138 -11.45 -11.90 2.46
C MET A 138 -10.61 -10.65 2.18
N PHE A 139 -10.89 -9.88 1.12
CA PHE A 139 -10.08 -8.74 0.74
C PHE A 139 -10.61 -7.42 1.31
N PHE A 140 -9.69 -6.64 1.88
CA PHE A 140 -9.92 -5.26 2.32
C PHE A 140 -8.81 -4.34 1.82
N ARG A 141 -9.07 -3.03 1.75
CA ARG A 141 -8.01 -2.07 1.42
C ARG A 141 -8.18 -0.73 2.13
N THR A 142 -7.05 -0.10 2.43
CA THR A 142 -6.97 1.25 2.98
C THR A 142 -6.47 2.27 1.96
N ILE A 143 -6.78 2.03 0.71
CA ILE A 143 -6.50 2.89 -0.46
C ILE A 143 -7.75 3.00 -1.33
N ALA A 144 -7.90 4.10 -2.06
CA ALA A 144 -8.97 4.25 -3.03
C ALA A 144 -8.78 3.35 -4.24
N LYS A 145 -9.85 2.79 -4.76
CA LYS A 145 -9.80 1.99 -5.99
C LYS A 145 -9.58 2.86 -7.23
N ASP A 146 -9.13 2.23 -8.31
CA ASP A 146 -8.86 2.92 -9.58
C ASP A 146 -10.08 3.68 -10.12
N ASP A 147 -11.31 3.20 -9.90
CA ASP A 147 -12.53 3.92 -10.30
C ASP A 147 -12.64 5.30 -9.63
N ASP A 148 -12.31 5.40 -8.34
CA ASP A 148 -12.34 6.67 -7.61
C ASP A 148 -11.20 7.58 -8.03
N GLN A 149 -10.01 7.02 -8.24
CA GLN A 149 -8.86 7.76 -8.75
C GLN A 149 -9.13 8.27 -10.17
N ALA A 150 -9.64 7.40 -11.06
CA ALA A 150 -9.99 7.76 -12.44
C ALA A 150 -11.07 8.83 -12.48
N ARG A 151 -12.09 8.78 -11.60
CA ARG A 151 -13.10 9.81 -11.47
C ARG A 151 -12.48 11.16 -11.10
N LEU A 152 -11.64 11.20 -10.06
CA LEU A 152 -10.97 12.42 -9.62
C LEU A 152 -10.06 12.99 -10.72
N THR A 153 -9.19 12.15 -11.32
CA THR A 153 -8.22 12.59 -12.32
C THR A 153 -8.89 12.97 -13.65
N SER A 154 -9.94 12.25 -14.08
CA SER A 154 -10.71 12.61 -15.28
C SER A 154 -11.43 13.95 -15.11
N GLU A 155 -12.06 14.19 -13.95
CA GLU A 155 -12.67 15.48 -13.67
C GLU A 155 -11.64 16.62 -13.64
N PHE A 156 -10.47 16.39 -13.05
CA PHE A 156 -9.37 17.34 -13.07
C PHE A 156 -8.89 17.64 -14.50
N ILE A 157 -8.71 16.61 -15.34
CA ILE A 157 -8.32 16.75 -16.74
C ILE A 157 -9.35 17.57 -17.53
N LEU A 158 -10.64 17.33 -17.28
CA LEU A 158 -11.73 18.05 -17.94
C LEU A 158 -11.83 19.52 -17.51
N LYS A 159 -11.78 19.79 -16.21
CA LYS A 159 -12.13 21.10 -15.64
C LYS A 159 -10.91 22.02 -15.56
N GLU A 160 -9.77 21.49 -15.12
CA GLU A 160 -8.55 22.27 -14.87
C GLU A 160 -7.62 22.29 -16.10
N LEU A 161 -7.32 21.12 -16.70
CA LEU A 161 -6.47 21.04 -17.87
C LEU A 161 -7.23 21.28 -19.18
N LYS A 162 -8.57 21.21 -19.17
CA LYS A 162 -9.47 21.48 -20.30
C LYS A 162 -9.10 20.71 -21.57
N ALA A 163 -8.59 19.49 -21.40
CA ALA A 163 -8.11 18.65 -22.49
C ALA A 163 -9.24 18.25 -23.44
N LYS A 164 -8.93 18.24 -24.74
CA LYS A 164 -9.80 17.77 -25.83
C LYS A 164 -9.35 16.42 -26.37
N SER A 165 -8.07 16.07 -26.12
CA SER A 165 -7.46 14.85 -26.59
C SER A 165 -6.45 14.33 -25.56
N VAL A 166 -6.40 13.01 -25.38
CA VAL A 166 -5.52 12.36 -24.38
C VAL A 166 -4.76 11.19 -25.01
N ALA A 167 -3.46 11.10 -24.69
CA ALA A 167 -2.64 9.93 -24.95
C ALA A 167 -2.55 9.10 -23.67
N TYR A 168 -2.94 7.83 -23.75
CA TYR A 168 -2.86 6.88 -22.64
C TYR A 168 -1.66 5.97 -22.85
N ILE A 169 -0.77 5.90 -21.87
CA ILE A 169 0.42 5.06 -21.89
C ILE A 169 0.40 4.23 -20.61
N HIS A 170 0.52 2.91 -20.72
CA HIS A 170 0.47 2.03 -19.55
C HIS A 170 1.46 0.87 -19.62
N ASP A 171 1.77 0.29 -18.46
CA ASP A 171 2.72 -0.81 -18.30
C ASP A 171 2.13 -2.20 -18.60
N ASN A 172 0.89 -2.26 -19.04
CA ASN A 172 0.11 -3.49 -19.29
C ASN A 172 -0.13 -4.38 -18.05
N GLY A 173 0.26 -3.93 -16.87
CA GLY A 173 -0.04 -4.60 -15.60
C GLY A 173 -1.46 -4.30 -15.09
N ASP A 174 -1.93 -5.09 -14.13
CA ASP A 174 -3.27 -4.93 -13.54
C ASP A 174 -3.49 -3.51 -12.98
N TYR A 175 -2.46 -2.90 -12.39
CA TYR A 175 -2.51 -1.53 -11.87
C TYR A 175 -2.52 -0.46 -12.96
N GLY A 176 -1.46 -0.41 -13.76
CA GLY A 176 -1.29 0.69 -14.70
C GLY A 176 -2.33 0.67 -15.83
N LYS A 177 -2.64 -0.51 -16.36
CA LYS A 177 -3.68 -0.64 -17.38
C LYS A 177 -5.06 -0.31 -16.81
N GLY A 178 -5.37 -0.74 -15.57
CA GLY A 178 -6.65 -0.43 -14.91
C GLY A 178 -6.89 1.07 -14.78
N PHE A 179 -5.89 1.82 -14.28
CA PHE A 179 -5.95 3.28 -14.19
C PHE A 179 -6.13 3.96 -15.56
N ALA A 180 -5.39 3.52 -16.59
CA ALA A 180 -5.49 4.08 -17.93
C ALA A 180 -6.87 3.80 -18.57
N ASP A 181 -7.38 2.58 -18.44
CA ASP A 181 -8.70 2.19 -18.96
C ASP A 181 -9.84 2.97 -18.27
N GLY A 182 -9.79 3.11 -16.94
CA GLY A 182 -10.78 3.87 -16.19
C GLY A 182 -10.85 5.33 -16.60
N ASN A 183 -9.69 6.00 -16.71
CA ASN A 183 -9.62 7.37 -17.21
C ASN A 183 -10.13 7.49 -18.65
N ARG A 184 -9.72 6.56 -19.53
CA ARG A 184 -10.17 6.57 -20.93
C ARG A 184 -11.68 6.46 -21.03
N ALA A 185 -12.29 5.51 -20.35
CA ALA A 185 -13.73 5.31 -20.37
C ALA A 185 -14.51 6.56 -19.91
N LEU A 186 -14.04 7.21 -18.83
CA LEU A 186 -14.69 8.41 -18.31
C LEU A 186 -14.49 9.64 -19.22
N LEU A 187 -13.30 9.81 -19.77
CA LEU A 187 -12.97 10.94 -20.64
C LEU A 187 -13.65 10.82 -22.01
N GLU A 188 -13.68 9.63 -22.62
CA GLU A 188 -14.43 9.37 -23.86
C GLU A 188 -15.93 9.62 -23.68
N LYS A 189 -16.52 9.18 -22.56
CA LYS A 189 -17.93 9.47 -22.21
C LYS A 189 -18.21 10.96 -22.14
N ASN A 190 -17.23 11.78 -21.81
CA ASN A 190 -17.32 13.24 -21.76
C ASN A 190 -16.83 13.92 -23.05
N GLY A 191 -16.69 13.19 -24.15
CA GLY A 191 -16.35 13.73 -25.49
C GLY A 191 -14.87 14.05 -25.70
N VAL A 192 -13.97 13.60 -24.82
CA VAL A 192 -12.53 13.76 -24.99
C VAL A 192 -12.00 12.66 -25.93
N LYS A 193 -11.24 13.05 -26.94
CA LYS A 193 -10.71 12.11 -27.93
C LYS A 193 -9.55 11.29 -27.36
N THR A 194 -9.58 9.98 -27.54
CA THR A 194 -8.39 9.13 -27.41
C THR A 194 -7.47 9.34 -28.60
N ALA A 195 -6.38 10.07 -28.41
CA ALA A 195 -5.39 10.36 -29.45
C ALA A 195 -4.37 9.22 -29.59
N LEU A 196 -4.13 8.48 -28.52
CA LEU A 196 -3.22 7.34 -28.47
C LEU A 196 -3.60 6.43 -27.29
N PHE A 197 -3.50 5.12 -27.47
CA PHE A 197 -3.62 4.14 -26.37
C PHE A 197 -2.60 3.02 -26.62
N GLU A 198 -1.54 2.99 -25.80
CA GLU A 198 -0.40 2.11 -26.07
C GLU A 198 0.18 1.54 -24.74
N ALA A 199 0.55 0.29 -24.80
CA ALA A 199 1.32 -0.37 -23.75
C ALA A 199 2.82 -0.15 -23.96
N ILE A 200 3.56 -0.08 -22.85
CA ILE A 200 5.02 -0.10 -22.81
C ILE A 200 5.51 -1.24 -21.94
N THR A 201 6.74 -1.70 -22.18
CA THR A 201 7.40 -2.69 -21.32
C THR A 201 8.07 -1.96 -20.16
N PRO A 202 7.73 -2.27 -18.90
CA PRO A 202 8.24 -1.54 -17.71
C PRO A 202 9.77 -1.52 -17.63
N ASP A 203 10.43 -2.64 -17.95
CA ASP A 203 11.88 -2.81 -17.84
C ASP A 203 12.65 -2.21 -19.02
N ALA A 204 11.96 -1.68 -20.04
CA ALA A 204 12.62 -1.04 -21.15
C ALA A 204 13.47 0.16 -20.70
N VAL A 205 14.62 0.33 -21.35
CA VAL A 205 15.50 1.48 -21.12
C VAL A 205 15.31 2.56 -22.18
N ASP A 206 14.78 2.20 -23.34
CA ASP A 206 14.51 3.11 -24.47
C ASP A 206 13.03 3.19 -24.80
N PHE A 207 12.45 4.37 -24.63
CA PHE A 207 11.08 4.72 -24.95
C PHE A 207 10.96 5.62 -26.19
N SER A 208 12.02 5.78 -27.00
CA SER A 208 12.03 6.70 -28.13
C SER A 208 10.91 6.43 -29.15
N ALA A 209 10.50 5.17 -29.33
CA ALA A 209 9.40 4.82 -30.24
C ALA A 209 8.06 5.36 -29.75
N ILE A 210 7.74 5.17 -28.44
CA ILE A 210 6.49 5.67 -27.86
C ILE A 210 6.51 7.20 -27.74
N VAL A 211 7.66 7.81 -27.39
CA VAL A 211 7.83 9.27 -27.36
C VAL A 211 7.51 9.89 -28.72
N ARG A 212 7.99 9.30 -29.83
CA ARG A 212 7.63 9.74 -31.19
C ARG A 212 6.14 9.60 -31.48
N LYS A 213 5.47 8.52 -31.02
CA LYS A 213 4.02 8.35 -31.17
C LYS A 213 3.26 9.42 -30.40
N ILE A 214 3.63 9.67 -29.14
CA ILE A 214 3.05 10.71 -28.27
C ILE A 214 3.19 12.07 -28.95
N LYS A 215 4.37 12.42 -29.40
CA LYS A 215 4.63 13.71 -30.09
C LYS A 215 3.77 13.89 -31.33
N ARG A 216 3.60 12.84 -32.13
CA ARG A 216 2.74 12.87 -33.35
C ARG A 216 1.25 12.93 -33.02
N SER A 217 0.82 12.38 -31.89
CA SER A 217 -0.59 12.37 -31.46
C SER A 217 -1.14 13.77 -31.19
N LYS A 218 -0.26 14.72 -30.82
CA LYS A 218 -0.61 16.09 -30.40
C LYS A 218 -1.65 16.11 -29.27
N ALA A 219 -1.63 15.11 -28.39
CA ALA A 219 -2.51 15.04 -27.25
C ALA A 219 -2.27 16.22 -26.31
N ASP A 220 -3.35 16.74 -25.71
CA ASP A 220 -3.30 17.84 -24.76
C ASP A 220 -2.77 17.38 -23.38
N VAL A 221 -3.00 16.11 -23.05
CA VAL A 221 -2.58 15.46 -21.79
C VAL A 221 -2.12 14.05 -22.06
N ILE A 222 -1.14 13.58 -21.29
CA ILE A 222 -0.73 12.18 -21.22
C ILE A 222 -1.27 11.61 -19.90
N VAL A 223 -2.09 10.57 -19.95
CA VAL A 223 -2.43 9.74 -18.81
C VAL A 223 -1.45 8.57 -18.79
N PHE A 224 -0.63 8.50 -17.74
CA PHE A 224 0.30 7.40 -17.53
C PHE A 224 -0.24 6.45 -16.47
N GLY A 225 -0.28 5.16 -16.78
CA GLY A 225 -0.63 4.08 -15.86
C GLY A 225 0.55 3.15 -15.64
N GLY A 226 1.04 3.08 -14.40
CA GLY A 226 2.18 2.25 -14.01
C GLY A 226 2.95 2.81 -12.83
N TYR A 227 4.10 2.20 -12.57
CA TYR A 227 4.93 2.51 -11.41
C TYR A 227 5.99 3.57 -11.72
N GLN A 228 6.46 4.21 -10.66
CA GLN A 228 7.38 5.35 -10.71
C GLN A 228 8.73 5.07 -11.42
N PRO A 229 9.37 3.88 -11.39
CA PRO A 229 10.62 3.67 -12.12
C PRO A 229 10.46 3.84 -13.64
N THR A 230 9.36 3.28 -14.18
CA THR A 230 9.02 3.38 -15.60
C THR A 230 8.61 4.80 -15.99
N ALA A 231 7.76 5.44 -15.16
CA ALA A 231 7.35 6.82 -15.36
C ALA A 231 8.54 7.79 -15.44
N SER A 232 9.50 7.64 -14.52
CA SER A 232 10.69 8.49 -14.47
C SER A 232 11.50 8.43 -15.76
N LYS A 233 11.76 7.22 -16.25
CA LYS A 233 12.50 7.01 -17.51
C LYS A 233 11.74 7.59 -18.73
N LEU A 234 10.42 7.35 -18.78
CA LEU A 234 9.58 7.88 -19.86
C LEU A 234 9.57 9.42 -19.85
N LEU A 235 9.39 10.05 -18.68
CA LEU A 235 9.38 11.51 -18.54
C LEU A 235 10.69 12.14 -18.97
N GLN A 236 11.83 11.59 -18.53
CA GLN A 236 13.15 12.06 -18.96
C GLN A 236 13.27 12.06 -20.49
N GLN A 237 12.80 11.00 -21.17
CA GLN A 237 12.87 10.91 -22.62
C GLN A 237 11.87 11.85 -23.31
N LEU A 238 10.66 12.04 -22.76
CA LEU A 238 9.70 13.03 -23.24
C LEU A 238 10.31 14.45 -23.22
N ARG A 239 10.88 14.86 -22.07
CA ARG A 239 11.46 16.21 -21.92
C ARG A 239 12.71 16.41 -22.78
N ARG A 240 13.57 15.40 -22.91
CA ARG A 240 14.71 15.41 -23.84
C ARG A 240 14.26 15.67 -25.29
N ASP A 241 13.14 15.07 -25.71
CA ASP A 241 12.58 15.24 -27.05
C ASP A 241 11.64 16.48 -27.17
N ARG A 242 11.69 17.37 -26.13
CA ARG A 242 10.91 18.61 -26.07
C ARG A 242 9.39 18.39 -26.09
N VAL A 243 8.91 17.28 -25.61
CA VAL A 243 7.49 17.03 -25.36
C VAL A 243 7.16 17.57 -23.95
N GLN A 244 6.43 18.67 -23.89
CA GLN A 244 6.07 19.36 -22.64
C GLN A 244 4.61 19.08 -22.21
N THR A 245 3.93 18.17 -22.91
CA THR A 245 2.56 17.77 -22.59
C THR A 245 2.45 17.39 -21.11
N PRO A 246 1.45 17.93 -20.37
CA PRO A 246 1.20 17.56 -18.98
C PRO A 246 0.98 16.05 -18.83
N VAL A 247 1.51 15.48 -17.74
CA VAL A 247 1.33 14.06 -17.40
C VAL A 247 0.49 13.95 -16.13
N VAL A 248 -0.52 13.08 -16.17
CA VAL A 248 -1.37 12.73 -15.04
C VAL A 248 -1.22 11.24 -14.79
N GLY A 249 -0.85 10.85 -13.58
CA GLY A 249 -0.66 9.46 -13.20
C GLY A 249 -1.41 9.06 -11.94
N PRO A 250 -1.35 7.77 -11.57
CA PRO A 250 -1.98 7.23 -10.37
C PRO A 250 -1.16 7.51 -9.10
N ASP A 251 -1.67 7.04 -7.98
CA ASP A 251 -1.11 7.22 -6.63
C ASP A 251 0.34 6.73 -6.46
N GLY A 252 0.75 5.70 -7.19
CA GLY A 252 2.13 5.21 -7.18
C GLY A 252 3.18 6.21 -7.66
N LEU A 253 2.77 7.31 -8.32
CA LEU A 253 3.71 8.38 -8.69
C LEU A 253 4.03 9.32 -7.53
N LYS A 254 3.22 9.33 -6.46
CA LYS A 254 3.52 10.17 -5.28
C LYS A 254 4.56 9.51 -4.39
N ASP A 255 5.79 9.50 -4.87
CA ASP A 255 6.97 8.95 -4.21
C ASP A 255 8.17 9.90 -4.41
N GLU A 256 8.91 10.18 -3.34
CA GLU A 256 10.11 11.04 -3.42
C GLU A 256 11.17 10.41 -4.34
N ALA A 257 11.22 9.08 -4.46
CA ALA A 257 12.11 8.41 -5.41
C ALA A 257 11.75 8.75 -6.87
N PHE A 258 10.47 8.98 -7.18
CA PHE A 258 10.04 9.44 -8.50
C PHE A 258 10.67 10.79 -8.86
N ILE A 259 10.56 11.77 -7.94
CA ILE A 259 11.18 13.10 -8.13
C ILE A 259 12.69 12.96 -8.24
N LYS A 260 13.32 12.17 -7.37
CA LYS A 260 14.77 11.97 -7.37
C LYS A 260 15.26 11.33 -8.69
N MET A 261 14.53 10.36 -9.22
CA MET A 261 14.92 9.68 -10.47
C MET A 261 14.61 10.50 -11.71
N ALA A 262 13.44 11.12 -11.77
CA ALA A 262 13.05 11.91 -12.96
C ALA A 262 13.74 13.28 -13.00
N GLY A 263 14.19 13.83 -11.86
CA GLY A 263 14.78 15.14 -11.74
C GLY A 263 13.83 16.24 -12.24
N GLU A 264 14.35 17.21 -12.96
CA GLU A 264 13.57 18.31 -13.53
C GLU A 264 12.47 17.85 -14.50
N ALA A 265 12.61 16.63 -15.06
CA ALA A 265 11.59 16.07 -15.95
C ALA A 265 10.25 15.79 -15.24
N ALA A 266 10.28 15.64 -13.92
CA ALA A 266 9.06 15.43 -13.11
C ALA A 266 8.22 16.70 -12.94
N GLU A 267 8.79 17.89 -13.13
CA GLU A 267 8.11 19.17 -12.89
C GLU A 267 6.82 19.26 -13.70
N GLY A 268 5.73 19.70 -13.06
CA GLY A 268 4.41 19.80 -13.66
C GLY A 268 3.68 18.46 -13.87
N THR A 269 4.21 17.36 -13.35
CA THR A 269 3.50 16.07 -13.34
C THR A 269 2.45 16.06 -12.24
N TYR A 270 1.26 15.53 -12.55
CA TYR A 270 0.15 15.39 -11.62
C TYR A 270 -0.05 13.93 -11.23
N CYS A 271 -0.52 13.69 -9.99
CA CYS A 271 -0.93 12.36 -9.56
C CYS A 271 -2.08 12.44 -8.55
N SER A 272 -2.88 11.38 -8.47
CA SER A 272 -3.83 11.18 -7.36
C SER A 272 -3.12 10.63 -6.13
N TYR A 273 -3.59 10.97 -4.93
CA TYR A 273 -3.12 10.36 -3.67
C TYR A 273 -4.11 10.67 -2.55
N PRO A 274 -4.07 9.96 -1.40
CA PRO A 274 -4.82 10.39 -0.23
C PRO A 274 -4.58 11.87 0.09
N LYS A 275 -5.67 12.54 0.48
CA LYS A 275 -5.62 13.96 0.89
C LYS A 275 -4.65 14.14 2.05
N ASP A 276 -3.98 15.29 2.12
CA ASP A 276 -3.12 15.62 3.24
C ASP A 276 -3.94 15.71 4.55
N THR A 277 -3.54 14.91 5.52
CA THR A 277 -4.10 14.79 6.87
C THR A 277 -3.05 15.05 7.93
N SER A 278 -1.96 15.72 7.59
CA SER A 278 -0.83 16.01 8.49
C SER A 278 -1.22 16.84 9.72
N ASN A 279 -2.39 17.47 9.70
CA ASN A 279 -2.96 18.18 10.85
C ASN A 279 -3.56 17.26 11.92
N LEU A 280 -3.78 15.96 11.61
CA LEU A 280 -4.33 15.00 12.57
C LEU A 280 -3.28 14.58 13.60
N PRO A 281 -3.62 14.54 14.90
CA PRO A 281 -2.68 14.09 15.94
C PRO A 281 -2.09 12.69 15.68
N ILE A 282 -2.92 11.75 15.21
CA ILE A 282 -2.51 10.37 14.92
C ILE A 282 -1.54 10.30 13.72
N TYR A 283 -1.67 11.21 12.74
CA TYR A 283 -0.70 11.34 11.64
C TYR A 283 0.66 11.76 12.18
N LYS A 284 0.68 12.82 13.02
CA LYS A 284 1.93 13.31 13.64
C LYS A 284 2.58 12.24 14.51
N GLU A 285 1.79 11.53 15.32
CA GLU A 285 2.29 10.43 16.15
C GLU A 285 2.92 9.32 15.28
N ALA A 286 2.29 8.95 14.18
CA ALA A 286 2.81 7.94 13.25
C ALA A 286 4.10 8.42 12.58
N HIS A 287 4.14 9.68 12.10
CA HIS A 287 5.31 10.31 11.53
C HIS A 287 6.50 10.31 12.51
N ASP A 288 6.30 10.88 13.71
CA ASP A 288 7.37 11.03 14.69
C ASP A 288 7.92 9.68 15.16
N ALA A 289 7.05 8.67 15.25
CA ALA A 289 7.46 7.30 15.56
C ALA A 289 8.34 6.69 14.46
N HIS A 290 8.03 6.98 13.17
CA HIS A 290 8.86 6.53 12.05
C HIS A 290 10.23 7.21 12.07
N VAL A 291 10.26 8.52 12.15
CA VAL A 291 11.52 9.29 12.20
C VAL A 291 12.39 8.85 13.38
N LYS A 292 11.78 8.63 14.55
CA LYS A 292 12.50 8.15 15.75
C LYS A 292 13.09 6.75 15.55
N MET A 293 12.37 5.84 14.88
CA MET A 293 12.79 4.44 14.77
C MET A 293 13.77 4.21 13.62
N PHE A 294 13.60 4.91 12.50
CA PHE A 294 14.33 4.65 11.26
C PHE A 294 15.23 5.80 10.80
N GLY A 295 15.12 7.01 11.39
CA GLY A 295 15.96 8.16 11.06
C GLY A 295 15.67 8.77 9.69
N THR A 296 14.55 8.45 9.05
CA THR A 296 14.15 8.92 7.71
C THR A 296 12.71 9.38 7.71
N GLU A 297 12.32 10.15 6.68
CA GLU A 297 10.93 10.47 6.43
C GLU A 297 10.14 9.22 6.01
N PRO A 298 8.84 9.12 6.35
CA PRO A 298 7.97 8.06 5.86
C PRO A 298 7.86 8.08 4.32
N GLY A 299 8.01 6.92 3.69
CA GLY A 299 7.81 6.77 2.24
C GLY A 299 6.34 6.56 1.84
N SER A 300 6.13 6.30 0.55
CA SER A 300 4.80 6.07 -0.02
C SER A 300 4.06 4.93 0.65
N PHE A 301 2.74 5.10 0.79
CA PHE A 301 1.82 4.13 1.41
C PHE A 301 2.09 3.81 2.89
N TYR A 302 3.06 4.47 3.54
CA TYR A 302 3.32 4.30 4.97
C TYR A 302 2.06 4.52 5.82
N TYR A 303 1.36 5.62 5.61
CA TYR A 303 0.15 5.96 6.39
C TYR A 303 -1.03 5.05 6.07
N ASN A 304 -1.11 4.56 4.84
CA ASN A 304 -2.10 3.55 4.44
C ASN A 304 -1.84 2.21 5.13
N ALA A 305 -0.59 1.75 5.18
CA ALA A 305 -0.19 0.54 5.88
C ALA A 305 -0.36 0.68 7.40
N TYR A 306 -0.07 1.85 7.96
CA TYR A 306 -0.32 2.16 9.35
C TYR A 306 -1.82 2.06 9.68
N ALA A 307 -2.68 2.61 8.81
CA ALA A 307 -4.12 2.51 8.92
C ALA A 307 -4.61 1.06 8.81
N ALA A 308 -4.07 0.28 7.86
CA ALA A 308 -4.40 -1.13 7.71
C ALA A 308 -4.06 -1.94 8.96
N MET A 309 -2.87 -1.74 9.53
CA MET A 309 -2.46 -2.39 10.77
C MET A 309 -3.36 -2.02 11.95
N LEU A 310 -3.72 -0.73 12.09
CA LEU A 310 -4.65 -0.30 13.13
C LEU A 310 -6.03 -0.96 12.95
N ALA A 311 -6.53 -1.03 11.72
CA ALA A 311 -7.82 -1.63 11.43
C ALA A 311 -7.84 -3.14 11.75
N LEU A 312 -6.82 -3.88 11.32
CA LEU A 312 -6.69 -5.32 11.61
C LEU A 312 -6.60 -5.60 13.11
N ILE A 313 -5.75 -4.85 13.82
CA ILE A 313 -5.55 -5.03 15.26
C ILE A 313 -6.83 -4.64 16.04
N ASN A 314 -7.47 -3.52 15.69
CA ASN A 314 -8.76 -3.14 16.26
C ASN A 314 -9.84 -4.20 15.96
N GLY A 315 -9.82 -4.77 14.76
CA GLY A 315 -10.69 -5.88 14.35
C GLY A 315 -10.57 -7.08 15.30
N ILE A 316 -9.35 -7.54 15.55
CA ILE A 316 -9.04 -8.65 16.48
C ILE A 316 -9.47 -8.29 17.91
N GLU A 317 -9.11 -7.09 18.38
CA GLU A 317 -9.42 -6.65 19.76
C GLU A 317 -10.93 -6.56 20.00
N LYS A 318 -11.67 -5.92 19.11
CA LYS A 318 -13.13 -5.75 19.23
C LYS A 318 -13.92 -7.03 19.00
N ALA A 319 -13.41 -7.92 18.13
CA ALA A 319 -13.96 -9.27 17.96
C ALA A 319 -13.73 -10.17 19.19
N GLY A 320 -12.76 -9.81 20.06
CA GLY A 320 -12.32 -10.66 21.18
C GLY A 320 -11.74 -12.01 20.72
N SER A 321 -11.28 -12.11 19.46
CA SER A 321 -10.92 -13.37 18.82
C SER A 321 -10.11 -13.11 17.55
N THR A 322 -9.34 -14.12 17.09
CA THR A 322 -8.73 -14.17 15.77
C THR A 322 -9.62 -14.87 14.72
N ASP A 323 -10.87 -15.14 15.06
CA ASP A 323 -11.86 -15.70 14.15
C ASP A 323 -12.18 -14.72 13.01
N THR A 324 -12.03 -15.17 11.78
CA THR A 324 -12.13 -14.34 10.56
C THR A 324 -13.49 -13.67 10.44
N ASP A 325 -14.60 -14.40 10.62
CA ASP A 325 -15.95 -13.84 10.44
C ASP A 325 -16.28 -12.78 11.47
N LYS A 326 -15.80 -12.96 12.71
CA LYS A 326 -15.96 -11.96 13.77
C LYS A 326 -15.18 -10.70 13.47
N ILE A 327 -13.94 -10.84 12.94
CA ILE A 327 -13.12 -9.70 12.53
C ILE A 327 -13.78 -8.95 11.38
N ILE A 328 -14.25 -9.66 10.34
CA ILE A 328 -14.95 -9.06 9.18
C ILE A 328 -16.15 -8.23 9.66
N LYS A 329 -16.97 -8.78 10.58
CA LYS A 329 -18.11 -8.04 11.14
C LYS A 329 -17.68 -6.74 11.81
N VAL A 330 -16.56 -6.75 12.55
CA VAL A 330 -16.04 -5.54 13.19
C VAL A 330 -15.55 -4.55 12.14
N LEU A 331 -14.81 -4.99 11.13
CA LEU A 331 -14.29 -4.13 10.06
C LEU A 331 -15.42 -3.37 9.34
N HIS A 332 -16.56 -4.02 9.09
CA HIS A 332 -17.72 -3.39 8.45
C HIS A 332 -18.51 -2.45 9.36
N THR A 333 -18.44 -2.61 10.68
CA THR A 333 -19.37 -1.92 11.59
C THR A 333 -18.72 -0.94 12.55
N VAL A 334 -17.41 -1.07 12.81
CA VAL A 334 -16.70 -0.26 13.80
C VAL A 334 -15.71 0.67 13.14
N PRO A 335 -15.93 2.00 13.20
CA PRO A 335 -14.97 2.97 12.68
C PRO A 335 -13.63 2.93 13.42
N VAL A 336 -12.54 3.17 12.70
CA VAL A 336 -11.18 3.22 13.24
C VAL A 336 -10.57 4.59 12.97
N ASP A 337 -10.01 5.22 13.99
CA ASP A 337 -9.23 6.44 13.86
C ASP A 337 -7.83 6.08 13.30
N THR A 338 -7.46 6.70 12.19
CA THR A 338 -6.23 6.39 11.46
C THR A 338 -5.52 7.67 10.98
N PRO A 339 -4.27 7.57 10.54
CA PRO A 339 -3.61 8.70 9.89
C PRO A 339 -4.33 9.22 8.63
N LEU A 340 -5.23 8.44 8.02
CA LEU A 340 -6.04 8.84 6.87
C LEU A 340 -7.38 9.48 7.25
N GLY A 341 -7.62 9.67 8.53
CA GLY A 341 -8.91 10.04 9.11
C GLY A 341 -9.63 8.85 9.75
N LYS A 342 -10.89 9.05 10.08
CA LYS A 342 -11.75 7.98 10.60
C LYS A 342 -12.31 7.16 9.43
N ILE A 343 -11.95 5.89 9.35
CA ILE A 343 -12.35 4.99 8.26
C ILE A 343 -13.26 3.87 8.75
N THR A 344 -14.12 3.40 7.85
CA THR A 344 -14.87 2.14 7.93
C THR A 344 -14.66 1.38 6.62
N PHE A 345 -15.15 0.14 6.56
CA PHE A 345 -15.12 -0.64 5.32
C PHE A 345 -16.55 -0.95 4.88
N ASN A 346 -16.83 -0.70 3.58
CA ASN A 346 -18.09 -1.08 3.00
C ASN A 346 -18.21 -2.62 2.85
N GLU A 347 -19.36 -3.11 2.44
CA GLU A 347 -19.65 -4.55 2.29
C GLU A 347 -18.68 -5.31 1.36
N ASN A 348 -17.98 -4.61 0.48
CA ASN A 348 -17.02 -5.17 -0.46
C ASN A 348 -15.56 -5.04 0.01
N GLY A 349 -15.30 -4.43 1.19
CA GLY A 349 -13.97 -4.26 1.76
C GLY A 349 -13.22 -2.98 1.34
N ASP A 350 -13.87 -2.05 0.62
CA ASP A 350 -13.29 -0.73 0.34
C ASP A 350 -13.40 0.20 1.54
N ALA A 351 -12.32 0.94 1.84
CA ALA A 351 -12.36 1.95 2.90
C ALA A 351 -13.23 3.15 2.48
N ALA A 352 -14.11 3.57 3.40
CA ALA A 352 -14.90 4.78 3.31
C ALA A 352 -14.46 5.78 4.39
N GLY A 353 -14.75 7.08 4.17
CA GLY A 353 -14.41 8.15 5.11
C GLY A 353 -13.05 8.80 4.88
N MET A 354 -12.25 8.29 3.96
CA MET A 354 -11.02 8.92 3.51
C MET A 354 -11.28 9.86 2.30
N ALA A 355 -10.33 10.74 2.00
CA ALA A 355 -10.41 11.62 0.84
C ALA A 355 -9.18 11.47 -0.07
N LEU A 356 -9.38 11.76 -1.35
CA LEU A 356 -8.34 11.83 -2.37
C LEU A 356 -8.14 13.27 -2.84
N SER A 357 -6.92 13.59 -3.23
CA SER A 357 -6.56 14.86 -3.86
C SER A 357 -5.69 14.63 -5.08
N VAL A 358 -5.68 15.62 -5.97
CA VAL A 358 -4.67 15.71 -7.04
C VAL A 358 -3.48 16.49 -6.50
N TYR A 359 -2.29 15.94 -6.67
CA TYR A 359 -1.02 16.59 -6.37
C TYR A 359 -0.32 16.99 -7.65
N VAL A 360 0.51 18.02 -7.58
CA VAL A 360 1.38 18.45 -8.66
C VAL A 360 2.81 18.58 -8.15
N ILE A 361 3.79 18.26 -8.97
CA ILE A 361 5.19 18.51 -8.65
C ILE A 361 5.53 19.94 -9.04
N LYS A 362 5.93 20.76 -8.03
CA LYS A 362 6.38 22.14 -8.18
C LYS A 362 7.64 22.38 -7.36
N GLY A 363 8.70 22.83 -8.03
CA GLY A 363 9.97 23.08 -7.36
C GLY A 363 10.57 21.84 -6.72
N GLY A 364 10.39 20.68 -7.37
CA GLY A 364 10.87 19.39 -6.89
C GLY A 364 10.14 18.85 -5.64
N LYS A 365 8.89 19.26 -5.40
CA LYS A 365 8.07 18.81 -4.26
C LYS A 365 6.65 18.53 -4.71
N PHE A 366 5.99 17.56 -4.07
CA PHE A 366 4.56 17.36 -4.23
C PHE A 366 3.78 18.43 -3.49
N VAL A 367 2.93 19.13 -4.22
CA VAL A 367 2.03 20.17 -3.70
C VAL A 367 0.60 19.73 -3.94
N GLU A 368 -0.20 19.64 -2.88
CA GLU A 368 -1.63 19.34 -3.00
C GLU A 368 -2.35 20.47 -3.74
N THR A 369 -3.16 20.12 -4.73
CA THR A 369 -4.04 21.07 -5.41
C THR A 369 -5.37 21.20 -4.65
N PRO A 370 -6.17 22.26 -4.89
CA PRO A 370 -7.50 22.35 -4.29
C PRO A 370 -8.50 21.29 -4.75
N TYR A 371 -8.09 20.42 -5.69
CA TYR A 371 -8.96 19.42 -6.30
C TYR A 371 -8.97 18.14 -5.48
N SER A 372 -10.07 17.87 -4.78
CA SER A 372 -10.22 16.72 -3.90
C SER A 372 -11.62 16.12 -3.89
N VAL A 373 -11.76 14.87 -3.51
CA VAL A 373 -13.01 14.13 -3.36
C VAL A 373 -13.00 13.27 -2.09
N THR A 374 -14.12 13.22 -1.38
CA THR A 374 -14.29 12.28 -0.26
C THR A 374 -14.92 10.98 -0.76
N LEU A 375 -14.38 9.86 -0.31
CA LEU A 375 -14.89 8.52 -0.59
C LEU A 375 -16.07 8.21 0.35
N LYS A 376 -17.15 7.68 -0.24
CA LYS A 376 -18.38 7.32 0.49
C LYS A 376 -18.42 5.84 0.80
#